data_451be869db18a4016e0529760992a418
#
_entry.id   451be869db18a4016e0529760992a418
#
_cell.length_a   1.000
_cell.length_b   1.000
_cell.length_c   1.000
_cell.angle_alpha   90.00
_cell.angle_beta   90.00
_cell.angle_gamma   90.00
#
_symmetry.space_group_name_H-M   'P 1'
#
loop_
_entity.id
_entity.type
_entity.pdbx_description
1 polymer ?
#
loop_
_entity_poly.entity_id
_entity_poly.type
_entity_poly.pdbx_seq_one_letter_code
_entity_poly.pdbx_strand_id
1 'polypeptide(L)'
;MAWFIFISLAVLTIAGALGVVVARNVVHAALALLVSLIAVAGIYLVLFAEFLALVQVLIYGGAIIIVLMFAIMLTRNADYPKISDNKQWPLAALAALAFLGVLAPSFIINRVENTKSHNASFEGIGESLFTTWAVPFEIASLVLLVALIGAIIIARSDEEEN
;
A
#
# COMPACT_ATOMS: atom_id res chain seq x y z
N MET A 1 15.74 15.47 16.26
CA MET A 1 15.94 15.11 14.84
C MET A 1 14.91 14.11 14.32
N ALA A 2 14.66 12.99 15.01
CA ALA A 2 13.69 11.97 14.55
C ALA A 2 12.27 12.51 14.26
N TRP A 3 11.75 13.39 15.09
CA TRP A 3 10.46 14.06 14.85
C TRP A 3 10.39 14.87 13.57
N PHE A 4 11.46 15.54 13.18
CA PHE A 4 11.51 16.32 11.95
C PHE A 4 11.45 15.41 10.73
N ILE A 5 12.19 14.29 10.75
CA ILE A 5 12.18 13.27 9.70
C ILE A 5 10.80 12.64 9.60
N PHE A 6 10.21 12.27 10.74
CA PHE A 6 8.87 11.68 10.77
C PHE A 6 7.81 12.61 10.17
N ILE A 7 7.80 13.90 10.57
CA ILE A 7 6.81 14.86 10.05
C ILE A 7 7.01 15.07 8.55
N SER A 8 8.25 15.18 8.06
CA SER A 8 8.52 15.35 6.63
C SER A 8 8.06 14.16 5.80
N LEU A 9 8.28 12.93 6.28
CA LEU A 9 7.81 11.71 5.65
C LEU A 9 6.28 11.58 5.70
N ALA A 10 5.67 11.94 6.82
CA ALA A 10 4.21 11.94 6.95
C ALA A 10 3.55 12.93 5.98
N VAL A 11 4.10 14.13 5.86
CA VAL A 11 3.64 15.14 4.89
C VAL A 11 3.81 14.63 3.46
N LEU A 12 4.95 14.00 3.14
CA LEU A 12 5.22 13.45 1.81
C LEU A 12 4.25 12.30 1.48
N THR A 13 3.95 11.44 2.46
CA THR A 13 2.96 10.36 2.31
C THR A 13 1.58 10.90 2.00
N ILE A 14 1.12 11.90 2.76
CA ILE A 14 -0.20 12.53 2.56
C ILE A 14 -0.24 13.27 1.24
N ALA A 15 0.81 14.04 0.90
CA ALA A 15 0.89 14.75 -0.36
C ALA A 15 0.87 13.79 -1.57
N GLY A 16 1.60 12.67 -1.49
CA GLY A 16 1.56 11.60 -2.50
C GLY A 16 0.17 11.00 -2.63
N ALA A 17 -0.48 10.66 -1.52
CA ALA A 17 -1.84 10.11 -1.51
C ALA A 17 -2.87 11.09 -2.10
N LEU A 18 -2.79 12.38 -1.76
CA LEU A 18 -3.62 13.42 -2.38
C LEU A 18 -3.31 13.57 -3.86
N GLY A 19 -2.05 13.46 -4.26
CA GLY A 19 -1.61 13.48 -5.65
C GLY A 19 -2.28 12.39 -6.48
N VAL A 20 -2.47 11.19 -5.93
CA VAL A 20 -3.20 10.09 -6.58
C VAL A 20 -4.64 10.49 -6.90
N VAL A 21 -5.32 11.12 -5.95
CA VAL A 21 -6.75 11.50 -6.08
C VAL A 21 -6.94 12.66 -7.06
N VAL A 22 -6.02 13.62 -7.06
CA VAL A 22 -6.13 14.85 -7.87
C VAL A 22 -5.61 14.65 -9.29
N ALA A 23 -4.73 13.67 -9.51
CA ALA A 23 -4.11 13.43 -10.80
C ALA A 23 -5.14 13.03 -11.86
N ARG A 24 -5.20 13.80 -12.94
CA ARG A 24 -6.06 13.51 -14.11
C ARG A 24 -5.47 12.44 -15.03
N ASN A 25 -4.17 12.26 -14.97
CA ASN A 25 -3.44 11.27 -15.75
C ASN A 25 -3.09 10.08 -14.87
N VAL A 26 -3.48 8.89 -15.29
CA VAL A 26 -3.30 7.65 -14.51
C VAL A 26 -1.82 7.34 -14.25
N VAL A 27 -0.92 7.69 -15.19
CA VAL A 27 0.52 7.54 -15.02
C VAL A 27 1.04 8.46 -13.90
N HIS A 28 0.59 9.71 -13.86
CA HIS A 28 0.95 10.64 -12.78
C HIS A 28 0.37 10.19 -11.43
N ALA A 29 -0.83 9.62 -11.43
CA ALA A 29 -1.41 9.01 -10.23
C ALA A 29 -0.55 7.85 -9.69
N ALA A 30 -0.09 6.96 -10.59
CA ALA A 30 0.78 5.86 -10.21
C ALA A 30 2.14 6.33 -9.68
N LEU A 31 2.73 7.38 -10.28
CA LEU A 31 3.96 8.00 -9.76
C LEU A 31 3.76 8.65 -8.39
N ALA A 32 2.64 9.33 -8.18
CA ALA A 32 2.28 9.90 -6.88
C ALA A 32 2.09 8.81 -5.81
N LEU A 33 1.49 7.67 -6.20
CA LEU A 33 1.37 6.50 -5.34
C LEU A 33 2.75 5.94 -4.97
N LEU A 34 3.67 5.83 -5.93
CA LEU A 34 5.05 5.40 -5.68
C LEU A 34 5.73 6.29 -4.63
N VAL A 35 5.62 7.61 -4.77
CA VAL A 35 6.19 8.57 -3.81
C VAL A 35 5.60 8.35 -2.41
N SER A 36 4.28 8.18 -2.31
CA SER A 36 3.61 7.90 -1.03
C SER A 36 4.13 6.60 -0.40
N LEU A 37 4.25 5.52 -1.17
CA LEU A 37 4.70 4.21 -0.68
C LEU A 37 6.17 4.22 -0.23
N ILE A 38 7.04 4.95 -0.94
CA ILE A 38 8.45 5.13 -0.54
C ILE A 38 8.53 5.95 0.76
N ALA A 39 7.70 6.98 0.90
CA ALA A 39 7.63 7.76 2.14
C ALA A 39 7.19 6.90 3.35
N VAL A 40 6.23 5.99 3.14
CA VAL A 40 5.81 4.99 4.16
C VAL A 40 6.98 4.08 4.55
N ALA A 41 7.78 3.62 3.58
CA ALA A 41 8.99 2.84 3.89
C ALA A 41 9.97 3.64 4.77
N GLY A 42 10.12 4.93 4.50
CA GLY A 42 10.91 5.83 5.37
C GLY A 42 10.34 5.93 6.78
N ILE A 43 9.01 5.95 6.95
CA ILE A 43 8.37 5.92 8.27
C ILE A 43 8.70 4.62 9.00
N TYR A 44 8.68 3.47 8.32
CA TYR A 44 9.09 2.19 8.91
C TYR A 44 10.53 2.21 9.41
N LEU A 45 11.46 2.85 8.67
CA LEU A 45 12.85 3.01 9.14
C LEU A 45 12.93 3.87 10.41
N VAL A 46 12.15 4.96 10.48
CA VAL A 46 12.09 5.80 11.70
C VAL A 46 11.55 5.03 12.90
N LEU A 47 10.68 4.05 12.66
CA LEU A 47 10.11 3.15 13.69
C LEU A 47 11.01 1.94 14.00
N PHE A 48 12.22 1.86 13.44
CA PHE A 48 13.14 0.72 13.55
C PHE A 48 12.55 -0.61 13.04
N ALA A 49 11.59 -0.54 12.13
CA ALA A 49 10.99 -1.71 11.48
C ALA A 49 11.68 -1.99 10.12
N GLU A 50 12.96 -2.32 10.17
CA GLU A 50 13.83 -2.44 8.97
C GLU A 50 13.30 -3.48 7.97
N PHE A 51 12.82 -4.63 8.45
CA PHE A 51 12.24 -5.66 7.58
C PHE A 51 11.03 -5.16 6.82
N LEU A 52 10.12 -4.44 7.51
CA LEU A 52 8.93 -3.88 6.88
C LEU A 52 9.31 -2.81 5.85
N ALA A 53 10.33 -2.00 6.14
CA ALA A 53 10.81 -0.99 5.20
C ALA A 53 11.36 -1.63 3.91
N LEU A 54 12.15 -2.70 4.03
CA LEU A 54 12.65 -3.45 2.87
C LEU A 54 11.53 -4.07 2.05
N VAL A 55 10.58 -4.74 2.70
CA VAL A 55 9.41 -5.33 2.02
C VAL A 55 8.59 -4.25 1.31
N GLN A 56 8.37 -3.11 1.97
CA GLN A 56 7.66 -1.98 1.39
C GLN A 56 8.32 -1.47 0.11
N VAL A 57 9.63 -1.28 0.11
CA VAL A 57 10.35 -0.81 -1.08
C VAL A 57 10.39 -1.86 -2.18
N LEU A 58 10.73 -3.12 -1.85
CA LEU A 58 10.92 -4.17 -2.85
C LEU A 58 9.62 -4.62 -3.48
N ILE A 59 8.58 -4.87 -2.66
CA ILE A 59 7.32 -5.41 -3.14
C ILE A 59 6.40 -4.30 -3.63
N TYR A 60 6.09 -3.31 -2.78
CA TYR A 60 5.14 -2.25 -3.17
C TYR A 60 5.76 -1.24 -4.11
N GLY A 61 6.93 -0.69 -3.79
CA GLY A 61 7.63 0.30 -4.64
C GLY A 61 8.24 -0.31 -5.89
N GLY A 62 8.79 -1.53 -5.77
CA GLY A 62 9.43 -2.23 -6.88
C GLY A 62 8.44 -3.02 -7.72
N ALA A 63 8.01 -4.20 -7.26
CA ALA A 63 7.25 -5.14 -8.09
C ALA A 63 5.86 -4.61 -8.46
N ILE A 64 5.04 -4.23 -7.48
CA ILE A 64 3.62 -3.91 -7.69
C ILE A 64 3.47 -2.64 -8.55
N ILE A 65 4.15 -1.56 -8.21
CA ILE A 65 4.02 -0.29 -8.95
C ILE A 65 4.57 -0.41 -10.37
N ILE A 66 5.67 -1.12 -10.58
CA ILE A 66 6.24 -1.30 -11.92
C ILE A 66 5.26 -2.09 -12.80
N VAL A 67 4.70 -3.18 -12.30
CA VAL A 67 3.70 -3.97 -13.03
C VAL A 67 2.44 -3.16 -13.29
N LEU A 68 1.97 -2.40 -12.29
CA LEU A 68 0.82 -1.51 -12.44
C LEU A 68 1.07 -0.44 -13.52
N MET A 69 2.22 0.23 -13.48
CA MET A 69 2.61 1.23 -14.48
C MET A 69 2.65 0.62 -15.89
N PHE A 70 3.21 -0.57 -16.02
CA PHE A 70 3.27 -1.28 -17.29
C PHE A 70 1.87 -1.65 -17.79
N ALA A 71 1.02 -2.20 -16.93
CA ALA A 71 -0.37 -2.52 -17.26
C ALA A 71 -1.17 -1.30 -17.71
N ILE A 72 -1.04 -0.17 -17.00
CA ILE A 72 -1.71 1.09 -17.37
C ILE A 72 -1.20 1.61 -18.71
N MET A 73 0.09 1.52 -18.97
CA MET A 73 0.68 2.01 -20.22
C MET A 73 0.26 1.14 -21.42
N LEU A 74 0.07 -0.17 -21.23
CA LEU A 74 -0.43 -1.07 -22.27
C LEU A 74 -1.94 -0.99 -22.45
N THR A 75 -2.68 -0.63 -21.41
CA THR A 75 -4.13 -0.45 -21.50
C THR A 75 -4.43 0.84 -22.24
N ARG A 76 -4.97 0.72 -23.46
CA ARG A 76 -5.37 1.86 -24.29
C ARG A 76 -6.43 2.67 -23.54
N ASN A 77 -6.13 3.92 -23.20
CA ASN A 77 -7.09 4.90 -22.68
C ASN A 77 -8.05 5.34 -23.80
N ALA A 78 -8.86 4.41 -24.31
CA ALA A 78 -9.94 4.74 -25.21
C ALA A 78 -11.12 5.21 -24.35
N ASP A 79 -11.35 6.52 -24.36
CA ASP A 79 -12.63 7.15 -24.03
C ASP A 79 -13.33 6.66 -22.74
N TYR A 80 -12.65 6.81 -21.60
CA TYR A 80 -13.44 6.87 -20.38
C TYR A 80 -14.29 8.14 -20.45
N PRO A 81 -15.63 8.02 -20.48
CA PRO A 81 -16.48 9.18 -20.37
C PRO A 81 -16.00 9.96 -19.16
N LYS A 82 -15.80 11.26 -19.31
CA LYS A 82 -15.45 12.16 -18.20
C LYS A 82 -16.33 11.75 -17.04
N ILE A 83 -15.73 11.21 -15.97
CA ILE A 83 -16.47 10.84 -14.77
C ILE A 83 -17.08 12.16 -14.32
N SER A 84 -18.33 12.33 -14.72
CA SER A 84 -19.15 13.49 -14.47
C SER A 84 -19.24 13.65 -12.95
N ASP A 85 -19.15 14.87 -12.49
CA ASP A 85 -19.37 15.33 -11.12
C ASP A 85 -20.21 14.35 -10.32
N ASN A 86 -19.54 13.63 -9.41
CA ASN A 86 -20.24 12.74 -8.52
C ASN A 86 -21.07 13.61 -7.56
N LYS A 87 -22.36 13.70 -7.83
CA LYS A 87 -23.33 14.48 -7.03
C LYS A 87 -23.35 14.05 -5.56
N GLN A 88 -22.72 12.90 -5.24
CA GLN A 88 -22.65 12.31 -3.89
C GLN A 88 -21.34 12.66 -3.15
N TRP A 89 -20.50 13.54 -3.70
CA TRP A 89 -19.24 13.94 -3.05
C TRP A 89 -19.41 14.44 -1.60
N PRO A 90 -20.51 15.21 -1.25
CA PRO A 90 -20.67 15.65 0.13
C PRO A 90 -21.01 14.49 1.07
N LEU A 91 -21.73 13.47 0.60
CA LEU A 91 -22.02 12.27 1.39
C LEU A 91 -20.75 11.45 1.64
N ALA A 92 -19.90 11.31 0.63
CA ALA A 92 -18.60 10.64 0.74
C ALA A 92 -17.66 11.40 1.70
N ALA A 93 -17.64 12.73 1.62
CA ALA A 93 -16.87 13.57 2.53
C ALA A 93 -17.37 13.43 3.99
N LEU A 94 -18.69 13.42 4.19
CA LEU A 94 -19.28 13.21 5.51
C LEU A 94 -18.91 11.83 6.09
N ALA A 95 -18.99 10.78 5.28
CA ALA A 95 -18.59 9.44 5.69
C ALA A 95 -17.10 9.35 6.05
N ALA A 96 -16.23 9.97 5.26
CA ALA A 96 -14.80 10.03 5.53
C ALA A 96 -14.49 10.80 6.82
N LEU A 97 -15.15 11.92 7.05
CA LEU A 97 -15.02 12.70 8.28
C LEU A 97 -15.55 11.95 9.51
N ALA A 98 -16.68 11.24 9.38
CA ALA A 98 -17.22 10.41 10.46
C ALA A 98 -16.23 9.29 10.82
N PHE A 99 -15.66 8.62 9.82
CA PHE A 99 -14.65 7.59 10.02
C PHE A 99 -13.39 8.12 10.70
N LEU A 100 -12.89 9.25 10.24
CA LEU A 100 -11.76 9.94 10.85
C LEU A 100 -12.07 10.35 12.30
N GLY A 101 -13.29 10.87 12.55
CA GLY A 101 -13.76 11.30 13.88
C GLY A 101 -13.87 10.15 14.89
N VAL A 102 -14.07 8.92 14.43
CA VAL A 102 -14.06 7.71 15.29
C VAL A 102 -12.63 7.21 15.51
N LEU A 103 -11.80 7.21 14.48
CA LEU A 103 -10.42 6.69 14.57
C LEU A 103 -9.48 7.62 15.36
N ALA A 104 -9.54 8.94 15.12
CA ALA A 104 -8.63 9.87 15.72
C ALA A 104 -8.69 9.87 17.28
N PRO A 105 -9.88 9.90 17.94
CA PRO A 105 -9.97 9.77 19.40
C PRO A 105 -9.43 8.43 19.92
N SER A 106 -9.62 7.34 19.18
CA SER A 106 -9.12 6.02 19.59
C SER A 106 -7.59 6.02 19.76
N PHE A 107 -6.87 6.69 18.88
CA PHE A 107 -5.41 6.83 18.99
C PHE A 107 -4.97 7.80 20.09
N ILE A 108 -5.78 8.83 20.38
CA ILE A 108 -5.46 9.84 21.40
C ILE A 108 -5.73 9.28 22.81
N ILE A 109 -6.83 8.55 22.99
CA ILE A 109 -7.27 8.04 24.30
C ILE A 109 -6.45 6.79 24.68
N ASN A 110 -6.26 5.89 23.74
CA ASN A 110 -5.44 4.69 23.94
C ASN A 110 -3.95 5.02 23.71
N ARG A 111 -3.36 5.85 24.59
CA ARG A 111 -1.91 6.00 24.61
C ARG A 111 -1.33 4.61 24.89
N VAL A 112 -0.69 4.03 23.92
CA VAL A 112 0.10 2.80 24.09
C VAL A 112 1.15 3.14 25.14
N GLU A 113 0.93 2.67 26.38
CA GLU A 113 1.95 2.71 27.41
C GLU A 113 3.17 1.99 26.84
N ASN A 114 4.33 2.61 27.04
CA ASN A 114 5.65 2.18 26.57
C ASN A 114 5.82 0.64 26.59
N THR A 115 5.26 -0.03 25.62
CA THR A 115 5.63 -1.40 25.32
C THR A 115 7.08 -1.31 24.86
N LYS A 116 7.99 -1.91 25.62
CA LYS A 116 9.41 -1.98 25.27
C LYS A 116 9.49 -2.35 23.79
N SER A 117 10.01 -1.43 22.98
CA SER A 117 10.22 -1.65 21.56
C SER A 117 11.11 -2.90 21.43
N HIS A 118 10.49 -4.03 21.16
CA HIS A 118 11.21 -5.21 20.74
C HIS A 118 11.51 -4.97 19.27
N ASN A 119 12.74 -4.57 18.99
CA ASN A 119 13.25 -4.61 17.62
C ASN A 119 13.15 -6.05 17.17
N ALA A 120 12.13 -6.37 16.38
CA ALA A 120 12.02 -7.68 15.77
C ALA A 120 13.23 -7.82 14.82
N SER A 121 14.24 -8.58 15.22
CA SER A 121 15.37 -8.91 14.36
C SER A 121 14.86 -9.74 13.17
N PHE A 122 15.54 -9.68 12.04
CA PHE A 122 15.22 -10.53 10.88
C PHE A 122 15.14 -12.01 11.28
N GLU A 123 16.05 -12.45 12.12
CA GLU A 123 16.12 -13.82 12.66
C GLU A 123 14.87 -14.15 13.48
N GLY A 124 14.43 -13.26 14.38
CA GLY A 124 13.23 -13.46 15.20
C GLY A 124 11.94 -13.51 14.37
N ILE A 125 11.85 -12.74 13.28
CA ILE A 125 10.72 -12.83 12.34
C ILE A 125 10.73 -14.18 11.63
N GLY A 126 11.90 -14.62 11.13
CA GLY A 126 12.05 -15.94 10.51
C GLY A 126 11.66 -17.07 11.43
N GLU A 127 12.20 -17.09 12.65
CA GLU A 127 11.87 -18.10 13.66
C GLU A 127 10.36 -18.12 13.97
N SER A 128 9.76 -16.96 14.17
CA SER A 128 8.32 -16.84 14.42
C SER A 128 7.46 -17.37 13.28
N LEU A 129 7.84 -17.10 12.02
CA LEU A 129 7.14 -17.59 10.83
C LEU A 129 7.18 -19.10 10.68
N PHE A 130 8.31 -19.73 11.03
CA PHE A 130 8.47 -21.19 10.87
C PHE A 130 8.09 -21.99 12.13
N THR A 131 7.77 -21.33 13.24
CA THR A 131 7.32 -21.98 14.48
C THR A 131 5.89 -21.63 14.81
N THR A 132 5.66 -20.45 15.40
CA THR A 132 4.34 -20.02 15.90
C THR A 132 3.34 -19.77 14.79
N TRP A 133 3.80 -19.21 13.65
CA TRP A 133 2.97 -18.81 12.52
C TRP A 133 3.18 -19.69 11.28
N ALA A 134 3.69 -20.93 11.48
CA ALA A 134 3.99 -21.84 10.37
C ALA A 134 2.75 -22.16 9.51
N VAL A 135 1.61 -22.47 10.13
CA VAL A 135 0.37 -22.79 9.40
C VAL A 135 -0.16 -21.59 8.58
N PRO A 136 -0.33 -20.38 9.15
CA PRO A 136 -0.69 -19.20 8.36
C PRO A 136 0.30 -18.89 7.24
N PHE A 137 1.59 -19.10 7.46
CA PHE A 137 2.63 -18.90 6.44
C PHE A 137 2.48 -19.89 5.27
N GLU A 138 2.22 -21.16 5.57
CA GLU A 138 1.98 -22.19 4.56
C GLU A 138 0.71 -21.91 3.75
N ILE A 139 -0.39 -21.53 4.40
CA ILE A 139 -1.62 -21.14 3.73
C ILE A 139 -1.38 -19.94 2.80
N ALA A 140 -0.64 -18.93 3.24
CA ALA A 140 -0.30 -17.78 2.43
C ALA A 140 0.50 -18.18 1.17
N SER A 141 1.44 -19.13 1.29
CA SER A 141 2.21 -19.63 0.15
C SER A 141 1.34 -20.37 -0.88
N LEU A 142 0.36 -21.13 -0.41
CA LEU A 142 -0.62 -21.80 -1.29
C LEU A 142 -1.51 -20.77 -2.02
N VAL A 143 -1.96 -19.73 -1.33
CA VAL A 143 -2.73 -18.64 -1.94
C VAL A 143 -1.92 -17.95 -3.03
N LEU A 144 -0.64 -17.68 -2.81
CA LEU A 144 0.25 -17.09 -3.82
C LEU A 144 0.40 -18.00 -5.04
N LEU A 145 0.56 -19.32 -4.82
CA LEU A 145 0.64 -20.29 -5.91
C LEU A 145 -0.64 -20.33 -6.75
N VAL A 146 -1.80 -20.36 -6.10
CA VAL A 146 -3.11 -20.37 -6.79
C VAL A 146 -3.32 -19.05 -7.55
N ALA A 147 -2.93 -17.92 -6.98
CA ALA A 147 -3.01 -16.62 -7.64
C ALA A 147 -2.12 -16.59 -8.91
N LEU A 148 -0.90 -17.14 -8.83
CA LEU A 148 -0.01 -17.22 -9.97
C LEU A 148 -0.60 -18.11 -11.10
N ILE A 149 -1.11 -19.29 -10.75
CA ILE A 149 -1.76 -20.19 -11.72
C ILE A 149 -2.97 -19.49 -12.34
N GLY A 150 -3.81 -18.84 -11.54
CA GLY A 150 -4.97 -18.10 -12.01
C GLY A 150 -4.60 -17.00 -13.00
N ALA A 151 -3.55 -16.23 -12.71
CA ALA A 151 -3.06 -15.18 -13.61
C ALA A 151 -2.58 -15.75 -14.95
N ILE A 152 -1.87 -16.89 -14.94
CA ILE A 152 -1.39 -17.57 -16.15
C ILE A 152 -2.58 -18.09 -16.99
N ILE A 153 -3.59 -18.69 -16.37
CA ILE A 153 -4.77 -19.20 -17.07
C ILE A 153 -5.52 -18.06 -17.76
N ILE A 154 -5.75 -16.94 -17.05
CA ILE A 154 -6.43 -15.78 -17.62
C ILE A 154 -5.64 -15.19 -18.79
N ALA A 155 -4.32 -15.04 -18.64
CA ALA A 155 -3.47 -14.51 -19.71
C ALA A 155 -3.42 -15.40 -20.97
N ARG A 156 -3.60 -16.71 -20.82
CA ARG A 156 -3.58 -17.67 -21.94
C ARG A 156 -4.90 -17.76 -22.69
N SER A 157 -6.02 -17.46 -22.02
CA SER A 157 -7.36 -17.58 -22.61
C SER A 157 -7.59 -16.70 -23.84
N ASP A 158 -6.84 -15.60 -23.97
CA ASP A 158 -6.97 -14.65 -25.10
C ASP A 158 -6.24 -15.10 -26.38
N GLU A 159 -5.39 -16.13 -26.34
CA GLU A 159 -4.66 -16.62 -27.52
C GLU A 159 -5.43 -17.68 -28.34
N GLU A 160 -6.47 -18.31 -27.78
CA GLU A 160 -7.22 -19.37 -28.47
C GLU A 160 -8.42 -18.84 -29.28
N GLU A 161 -8.76 -17.54 -29.22
CA GLU A 161 -9.88 -16.93 -29.93
C GLU A 161 -9.49 -16.15 -31.21
N ASN A 162 -8.22 -16.18 -31.63
CA ASN A 162 -7.69 -15.62 -32.85
C ASN A 162 -7.08 -16.72 -33.72
#